data_f502c5d6ceb9935d3045fb673608fd6e
#
_entry.id   f502c5d6ceb9935d3045fb673608fd6e
#
_cell.length_a   1.000
_cell.length_b   1.000
_cell.length_c   1.000
_cell.angle_alpha   90.00
_cell.angle_beta   90.00
_cell.angle_gamma   90.00
#
_symmetry.space_group_name_H-M   'P 1'
#
loop_
_entity.id
_entity.type
_entity.pdbx_description
1 polymer ?
#
loop_
_entity_poly.entity_id
_entity_poly.type
_entity_poly.pdbx_seq_one_letter_code
_entity_poly.pdbx_strand_id
1 'polypeptide(L)'
;MCTAVRLTDKNNNLYVGRNLDWGVPFGEKPLLVPADWTWQSRHIGAIATQSPIIGMGLLMKDMPLYFDAVNEAGLYCAGLSFAAGFAHYNDADPSKINVTSFEMPLWVCSEFTTVAQVKEAAQNLNITNDAFDPSLPTSDLHWFVADKDQSIVIEQTAEGLKIYDDGFDVLTNQPDFQFHCNNMRNYIHLDGDWTPERTMRNAHLTALGVGPSVMGLPGDPSAISRFVRVALLNA
;
A
#
# COMPACT_ATOMS: atom_id res chain seq x y z
N MET A 1 -0.46 0.23 13.17
CA MET A 1 -1.09 1.12 12.15
C MET A 1 -0.09 1.38 11.04
N CYS A 2 -0.54 1.42 9.78
CA CYS A 2 0.35 1.63 8.64
C CYS A 2 -0.17 2.75 7.74
N THR A 3 0.73 3.41 7.02
CA THR A 3 0.40 4.35 5.94
C THR A 3 1.48 4.22 4.88
N ALA A 4 1.11 3.92 3.65
CA ALA A 4 1.99 3.98 2.49
C ALA A 4 1.62 5.19 1.65
N VAL A 5 2.62 5.78 1.00
CA VAL A 5 2.44 6.96 0.16
C VAL A 5 3.47 6.96 -0.98
N ARG A 6 3.03 7.44 -2.13
CA ARG A 6 3.86 7.77 -3.27
C ARG A 6 3.84 9.29 -3.45
N LEU A 7 5.01 9.91 -3.48
CA LEU A 7 5.19 11.36 -3.58
C LEU A 7 6.07 11.69 -4.79
N THR A 8 5.76 12.78 -5.46
CA THR A 8 6.60 13.32 -6.52
C THR A 8 6.99 14.76 -6.16
N ASP A 9 8.29 15.05 -6.14
CA ASP A 9 8.76 16.41 -5.88
C ASP A 9 8.64 17.31 -7.14
N LYS A 10 8.96 18.59 -6.97
CA LYS A 10 8.93 19.60 -8.06
C LYS A 10 9.89 19.30 -9.22
N ASN A 11 10.85 18.38 -9.04
CA ASN A 11 11.80 17.95 -10.05
C ASN A 11 11.40 16.58 -10.66
N ASN A 12 10.20 16.10 -10.37
CA ASN A 12 9.69 14.77 -10.75
C ASN A 12 10.50 13.60 -10.17
N ASN A 13 11.19 13.80 -9.06
CA ASN A 13 11.77 12.67 -8.32
C ASN A 13 10.67 11.94 -7.57
N LEU A 14 10.69 10.62 -7.68
CA LEU A 14 9.78 9.74 -6.96
C LEU A 14 10.30 9.44 -5.56
N TYR A 15 9.43 9.54 -4.59
CA TYR A 15 9.64 9.05 -3.23
C TYR A 15 8.48 8.12 -2.87
N VAL A 16 8.79 6.91 -2.47
CA VAL A 16 7.81 5.93 -2.02
C VAL A 16 8.24 5.42 -0.66
N GLY A 17 7.29 5.21 0.22
CA GLY A 17 7.59 4.65 1.51
C GLY A 17 6.34 4.36 2.34
N ARG A 18 6.59 3.70 3.47
CA ARG A 18 5.53 3.43 4.43
C ARG A 18 6.05 3.57 5.86
N ASN A 19 5.16 3.85 6.80
CA ASN A 19 5.42 3.62 8.20
C ASN A 19 4.78 2.29 8.64
N LEU A 20 5.53 1.48 9.38
CA LEU A 20 5.05 0.30 10.09
C LEU A 20 4.94 0.66 11.57
N ASP A 21 3.70 0.73 12.07
CA ASP A 21 3.43 0.99 13.48
C ASP A 21 2.77 -0.24 14.10
N TRP A 22 3.53 -0.98 14.88
CA TRP A 22 3.12 -2.20 15.55
C TRP A 22 3.51 -2.15 17.03
N GLY A 23 2.78 -2.85 17.88
CA GLY A 23 2.96 -2.77 19.33
C GLY A 23 4.21 -3.44 19.88
N VAL A 24 4.90 -4.26 19.09
CA VAL A 24 6.12 -4.97 19.45
C VAL A 24 7.08 -5.02 18.26
N PRO A 25 8.41 -4.98 18.49
CA PRO A 25 9.38 -5.15 17.42
C PRO A 25 9.35 -6.59 16.89
N PHE A 26 9.44 -6.78 15.60
CA PHE A 26 9.58 -8.10 14.96
C PHE A 26 11.04 -8.53 14.82
N GLY A 27 12.01 -7.63 15.08
CA GLY A 27 13.41 -7.83 14.73
C GLY A 27 13.67 -7.55 13.25
N GLU A 28 12.86 -6.69 12.68
CA GLU A 28 12.95 -6.22 11.29
C GLU A 28 14.28 -5.52 11.02
N LYS A 29 14.78 -5.71 9.84
CA LYS A 29 16.04 -5.11 9.36
C LYS A 29 16.02 -4.90 7.86
N PRO A 30 16.90 -4.03 7.34
CA PRO A 30 17.11 -3.94 5.90
C PRO A 30 17.66 -5.27 5.38
N LEU A 31 17.04 -5.76 4.30
CA LEU A 31 17.46 -6.99 3.60
C LEU A 31 17.73 -6.62 2.15
N LEU A 32 18.86 -7.11 1.62
CA LEU A 32 19.25 -6.97 0.22
C LEU A 32 19.27 -8.34 -0.43
N VAL A 33 18.64 -8.47 -1.57
CA VAL A 33 18.69 -9.65 -2.43
C VAL A 33 19.36 -9.24 -3.75
N PRO A 34 20.42 -9.92 -4.22
CA PRO A 34 21.08 -9.59 -5.48
C PRO A 34 20.21 -9.99 -6.70
N ALA A 35 20.58 -9.52 -7.87
CA ALA A 35 20.06 -10.07 -9.13
C ALA A 35 20.42 -11.55 -9.26
N ASP A 36 19.65 -12.28 -10.07
CA ASP A 36 19.83 -13.71 -10.36
C ASP A 36 19.78 -14.62 -9.10
N TRP A 37 19.33 -14.10 -7.97
CA TRP A 37 19.09 -14.93 -6.80
C TRP A 37 17.79 -15.72 -6.98
N THR A 38 17.87 -17.04 -6.79
CA THR A 38 16.73 -17.93 -6.98
C THR A 38 16.12 -18.30 -5.63
N TRP A 39 14.82 -18.14 -5.50
CA TRP A 39 14.03 -18.54 -4.34
C TRP A 39 12.88 -19.47 -4.75
N GLN A 40 12.39 -20.23 -3.80
CA GLN A 40 11.33 -21.21 -4.02
C GLN A 40 10.00 -20.63 -3.51
N SER A 41 9.14 -20.23 -4.43
CA SER A 41 7.76 -19.87 -4.10
C SER A 41 6.96 -21.11 -3.70
N ARG A 42 6.02 -20.92 -2.81
CA ARG A 42 5.15 -22.00 -2.30
C ARG A 42 4.39 -22.72 -3.41
N HIS A 43 3.92 -22.00 -4.41
CA HIS A 43 3.04 -22.54 -5.44
C HIS A 43 3.56 -22.36 -6.88
N ILE A 44 4.40 -21.39 -7.16
CA ILE A 44 4.88 -21.09 -8.52
C ILE A 44 6.11 -21.95 -8.88
N GLY A 45 6.92 -22.30 -7.86
CA GLY A 45 8.20 -22.97 -8.08
C GLY A 45 9.38 -22.02 -7.94
N ALA A 46 10.49 -22.32 -8.62
CA ALA A 46 11.70 -21.50 -8.56
C ALA A 46 11.52 -20.19 -9.33
N ILE A 47 11.77 -19.06 -8.66
CA ILE A 47 11.73 -17.70 -9.22
C ILE A 47 13.13 -17.08 -9.06
N ALA A 48 13.68 -16.54 -10.14
CA ALA A 48 14.93 -15.78 -10.11
C ALA A 48 14.64 -14.27 -10.12
N THR A 49 15.31 -13.52 -9.25
CA THR A 49 15.18 -12.06 -9.23
C THR A 49 15.79 -11.44 -10.50
N GLN A 50 15.03 -10.61 -11.20
CA GLN A 50 15.51 -9.94 -12.42
C GLN A 50 16.52 -8.84 -12.12
N SER A 51 16.44 -8.22 -10.95
CA SER A 51 17.31 -7.15 -10.49
C SER A 51 17.46 -7.18 -8.97
N PRO A 52 18.43 -6.46 -8.39
CA PRO A 52 18.54 -6.34 -6.93
C PRO A 52 17.26 -5.80 -6.30
N ILE A 53 16.93 -6.34 -5.12
CA ILE A 53 15.79 -5.93 -4.32
C ILE A 53 16.28 -5.50 -2.94
N ILE A 54 15.82 -4.37 -2.45
CA ILE A 54 16.06 -3.92 -1.07
C ILE A 54 14.73 -3.62 -0.38
N GLY A 55 14.64 -3.93 0.91
CA GLY A 55 13.43 -3.65 1.67
C GLY A 55 13.61 -3.89 3.16
N MET A 56 12.57 -3.59 3.93
CA MET A 56 12.48 -3.92 5.34
C MET A 56 11.76 -5.24 5.53
N GLY A 57 12.32 -6.13 6.33
CA GLY A 57 11.70 -7.44 6.55
C GLY A 57 12.41 -8.29 7.59
N LEU A 58 12.02 -9.56 7.63
CA LEU A 58 12.62 -10.60 8.44
C LEU A 58 13.36 -11.59 7.54
N LEU A 59 14.51 -12.06 7.97
CA LEU A 59 15.15 -13.21 7.35
C LEU A 59 14.78 -14.46 8.15
N MET A 60 13.99 -15.34 7.54
CA MET A 60 13.56 -16.60 8.16
C MET A 60 13.84 -17.78 7.23
N LYS A 61 14.58 -18.77 7.72
CA LYS A 61 14.96 -19.97 6.94
C LYS A 61 15.55 -19.59 5.56
N ASP A 62 16.46 -18.61 5.57
CA ASP A 62 17.13 -18.06 4.39
C ASP A 62 16.20 -17.41 3.36
N MET A 63 14.94 -17.15 3.73
CA MET A 63 13.97 -16.43 2.92
C MET A 63 13.72 -15.02 3.47
N PRO A 64 13.84 -13.97 2.66
CA PRO A 64 13.46 -12.61 3.07
C PRO A 64 11.94 -12.47 3.05
N LEU A 65 11.36 -12.24 4.21
CA LEU A 65 9.94 -11.91 4.37
C LEU A 65 9.81 -10.39 4.46
N TYR A 66 9.61 -9.76 3.31
CA TYR A 66 9.53 -8.31 3.23
C TYR A 66 8.19 -7.77 3.73
N PHE A 67 8.24 -6.74 4.56
CA PHE A 67 7.09 -5.89 4.86
C PHE A 67 6.85 -4.88 3.75
N ASP A 68 7.95 -4.37 3.19
CA ASP A 68 8.00 -3.57 1.97
C ASP A 68 9.33 -3.82 1.25
N ALA A 69 9.31 -3.66 -0.06
CA ALA A 69 10.50 -3.81 -0.89
C ALA A 69 10.41 -2.94 -2.14
N VAL A 70 11.58 -2.64 -2.69
CA VAL A 70 11.73 -1.97 -3.98
C VAL A 70 12.82 -2.67 -4.79
N ASN A 71 12.63 -2.81 -6.09
CA ASN A 71 13.66 -3.29 -7.00
C ASN A 71 14.39 -2.14 -7.70
N GLU A 72 15.47 -2.46 -8.41
CA GLU A 72 16.29 -1.47 -9.12
C GLU A 72 15.52 -0.67 -10.18
N ALA A 73 14.44 -1.23 -10.74
CA ALA A 73 13.58 -0.50 -11.68
C ALA A 73 12.70 0.57 -11.00
N GLY A 74 12.67 0.61 -9.65
CA GLY A 74 11.85 1.53 -8.88
C GLY A 74 10.43 1.02 -8.63
N LEU A 75 10.14 -0.26 -8.92
CA LEU A 75 8.87 -0.87 -8.55
C LEU A 75 8.88 -1.20 -7.05
N TYR A 76 7.93 -0.64 -6.32
CA TYR A 76 7.76 -0.78 -4.88
C TYR A 76 6.50 -1.60 -4.55
N CYS A 77 6.59 -2.45 -3.54
CA CYS A 77 5.45 -3.17 -2.99
C CYS A 77 5.51 -3.19 -1.46
N ALA A 78 4.41 -2.83 -0.80
CA ALA A 78 4.27 -2.87 0.65
C ALA A 78 3.00 -3.59 1.07
N GLY A 79 3.09 -4.46 2.08
CA GLY A 79 1.95 -5.07 2.76
C GLY A 79 1.54 -4.24 3.97
N LEU A 80 0.26 -3.87 4.07
CA LEU A 80 -0.32 -3.14 5.20
C LEU A 80 -1.38 -4.01 5.88
N SER A 81 -1.59 -3.85 7.18
CA SER A 81 -2.60 -4.62 7.90
C SER A 81 -4.00 -4.33 7.38
N PHE A 82 -4.73 -5.40 7.08
CA PHE A 82 -6.10 -5.41 6.57
C PHE A 82 -6.97 -6.37 7.40
N ALA A 83 -6.86 -6.26 8.71
CA ALA A 83 -7.42 -7.14 9.72
C ALA A 83 -8.94 -6.99 9.91
N ALA A 84 -9.46 -7.59 10.98
CA ALA A 84 -10.87 -7.54 11.39
C ALA A 84 -11.86 -8.13 10.36
N GLY A 85 -11.43 -9.17 9.63
CA GLY A 85 -12.28 -9.90 8.68
C GLY A 85 -12.40 -9.24 7.30
N PHE A 86 -11.58 -8.25 6.99
CA PHE A 86 -11.52 -7.67 5.65
C PHE A 86 -10.74 -8.54 4.68
N ALA A 87 -9.55 -9.03 5.08
CA ALA A 87 -8.81 -9.99 4.27
C ALA A 87 -9.50 -11.35 4.27
N HIS A 88 -9.59 -11.99 3.10
CA HIS A 88 -10.17 -13.31 2.95
C HIS A 88 -9.41 -14.09 1.87
N TYR A 89 -8.44 -14.90 2.29
CA TYR A 89 -7.62 -15.68 1.38
C TYR A 89 -8.22 -17.05 1.11
N ASN A 90 -7.91 -17.62 -0.05
CA ASN A 90 -8.46 -18.88 -0.51
C ASN A 90 -7.41 -20.01 -0.46
N ASP A 91 -7.88 -21.23 -0.66
CA ASP A 91 -7.01 -22.33 -1.01
C ASP A 91 -6.40 -22.11 -2.41
N ALA A 92 -5.29 -22.79 -2.70
CA ALA A 92 -4.65 -22.72 -4.01
C ALA A 92 -5.59 -23.20 -5.14
N ASP A 93 -5.69 -22.40 -6.19
CA ASP A 93 -6.47 -22.70 -7.39
C ASP A 93 -5.51 -23.02 -8.55
N PRO A 94 -5.49 -24.25 -9.09
CA PRO A 94 -4.54 -24.63 -10.13
C PRO A 94 -4.72 -23.88 -11.47
N SER A 95 -5.82 -23.14 -11.63
CA SER A 95 -6.07 -22.31 -12.81
C SER A 95 -5.52 -20.88 -12.67
N LYS A 96 -4.95 -20.53 -11.51
CA LYS A 96 -4.52 -19.18 -11.17
C LYS A 96 -3.04 -19.10 -10.78
N ILE A 97 -2.51 -17.90 -10.76
CA ILE A 97 -1.21 -17.58 -10.15
C ILE A 97 -1.42 -17.53 -8.64
N ASN A 98 -0.97 -18.56 -7.93
CA ASN A 98 -1.11 -18.64 -6.48
C ASN A 98 0.10 -18.04 -5.80
N VAL A 99 -0.10 -17.01 -5.00
CA VAL A 99 0.94 -16.33 -4.23
C VAL A 99 0.49 -16.24 -2.77
N THR A 100 1.37 -16.56 -1.83
CA THR A 100 1.04 -16.42 -0.42
C THR A 100 1.17 -14.98 0.04
N SER A 101 0.45 -14.60 1.10
CA SER A 101 0.46 -13.22 1.59
C SER A 101 1.86 -12.73 1.96
N PHE A 102 2.71 -13.59 2.51
CA PHE A 102 4.09 -13.27 2.90
C PHE A 102 5.07 -13.20 1.71
N GLU A 103 4.73 -13.77 0.55
CA GLU A 103 5.55 -13.72 -0.66
C GLU A 103 5.29 -12.48 -1.53
N MET A 104 4.16 -11.81 -1.35
CA MET A 104 3.70 -10.74 -2.26
C MET A 104 4.75 -9.67 -2.56
N PRO A 105 5.45 -9.04 -1.60
CA PRO A 105 6.44 -8.03 -1.95
C PRO A 105 7.66 -8.61 -2.69
N LEU A 106 8.10 -9.80 -2.30
CA LEU A 106 9.21 -10.48 -2.97
C LEU A 106 8.82 -10.91 -4.39
N TRP A 107 7.64 -11.50 -4.57
CA TRP A 107 7.12 -11.89 -5.89
C TRP A 107 7.00 -10.70 -6.83
N VAL A 108 6.36 -9.61 -6.38
CA VAL A 108 6.19 -8.38 -7.19
C VAL A 108 7.55 -7.83 -7.62
N CYS A 109 8.48 -7.68 -6.69
CA CYS A 109 9.79 -7.10 -7.00
C CYS A 109 10.73 -8.05 -7.78
N SER A 110 10.50 -9.39 -7.74
CA SER A 110 11.28 -10.37 -8.51
C SER A 110 10.85 -10.46 -9.96
N GLU A 111 9.53 -10.44 -10.22
CA GLU A 111 8.96 -10.79 -11.51
C GLU A 111 8.66 -9.57 -12.40
N PHE A 112 8.50 -8.38 -11.83
CA PHE A 112 8.01 -7.20 -12.54
C PHE A 112 8.92 -5.99 -12.39
N THR A 113 8.79 -5.04 -13.31
CA THR A 113 9.50 -3.76 -13.31
C THR A 113 8.57 -2.57 -13.32
N THR A 114 7.26 -2.78 -13.57
CA THR A 114 6.25 -1.72 -13.61
C THR A 114 4.94 -2.16 -12.95
N VAL A 115 4.18 -1.20 -12.44
CA VAL A 115 2.82 -1.40 -11.93
C VAL A 115 1.89 -1.96 -13.00
N ALA A 116 2.05 -1.54 -14.26
CA ALA A 116 1.23 -2.04 -15.37
C ALA A 116 1.37 -3.58 -15.56
N GLN A 117 2.59 -4.11 -15.45
CA GLN A 117 2.84 -5.55 -15.51
C GLN A 117 2.21 -6.28 -14.32
N VAL A 118 2.34 -5.73 -13.11
CA VAL A 118 1.70 -6.30 -11.91
C VAL A 118 0.18 -6.32 -12.06
N LYS A 119 -0.41 -5.24 -12.56
CA LYS A 119 -1.86 -5.13 -12.80
C LYS A 119 -2.36 -6.17 -13.81
N GLU A 120 -1.59 -6.43 -14.86
CA GLU A 120 -1.91 -7.48 -15.84
C GLU A 120 -1.84 -8.88 -15.21
N ALA A 121 -0.76 -9.21 -14.53
CA ALA A 121 -0.60 -10.50 -13.87
C ALA A 121 -1.66 -10.73 -12.77
N ALA A 122 -2.01 -9.68 -12.05
CA ALA A 122 -2.98 -9.72 -10.96
C ALA A 122 -4.43 -10.04 -11.44
N GLN A 123 -4.74 -9.93 -12.74
CA GLN A 123 -6.03 -10.39 -13.27
C GLN A 123 -6.25 -11.90 -13.05
N ASN A 124 -5.16 -12.67 -12.95
CA ASN A 124 -5.20 -14.11 -12.70
C ASN A 124 -4.59 -14.50 -11.34
N LEU A 125 -4.42 -13.56 -10.43
CA LEU A 125 -3.83 -13.78 -9.11
C LEU A 125 -4.86 -14.41 -8.16
N ASN A 126 -4.37 -15.29 -7.28
CA ASN A 126 -5.06 -15.82 -6.13
C ASN A 126 -4.13 -15.74 -4.92
N ILE A 127 -4.52 -15.03 -3.89
CA ILE A 127 -3.73 -14.93 -2.67
C ILE A 127 -4.17 -16.06 -1.75
N THR A 128 -3.22 -16.90 -1.36
CA THR A 128 -3.51 -18.16 -0.66
C THR A 128 -3.38 -18.02 0.86
N ASN A 129 -4.16 -18.84 1.56
CA ASN A 129 -4.21 -18.88 3.03
C ASN A 129 -3.15 -19.81 3.61
N ASP A 130 -1.91 -19.66 3.14
CA ASP A 130 -0.79 -20.44 3.66
C ASP A 130 0.00 -19.67 4.72
N ALA A 131 0.19 -20.28 5.87
CA ALA A 131 1.16 -19.79 6.85
C ALA A 131 2.59 -20.03 6.35
N PHE A 132 3.54 -19.15 6.72
CA PHE A 132 4.95 -19.38 6.43
C PHE A 132 5.43 -20.67 7.10
N ASP A 133 5.16 -20.77 8.39
CA ASP A 133 5.30 -22.00 9.19
C ASP A 133 4.36 -21.94 10.43
N PRO A 134 4.29 -22.99 11.26
CA PRO A 134 3.39 -22.98 12.42
C PRO A 134 3.62 -21.85 13.42
N SER A 135 4.82 -21.27 13.47
CA SER A 135 5.15 -20.14 14.35
C SER A 135 4.80 -18.77 13.74
N LEU A 136 4.59 -18.71 12.43
CA LEU A 136 4.24 -17.49 11.70
C LEU A 136 2.98 -17.73 10.84
N PRO A 137 1.79 -17.55 11.43
CA PRO A 137 0.54 -17.73 10.72
C PRO A 137 0.34 -16.69 9.61
N THR A 138 -0.61 -16.93 8.73
CA THR A 138 -1.01 -15.99 7.70
C THR A 138 -1.38 -14.64 8.28
N SER A 139 -0.87 -13.57 7.68
CA SER A 139 -1.17 -12.21 8.08
C SER A 139 -2.23 -11.61 7.17
N ASP A 140 -3.23 -10.99 7.78
CA ASP A 140 -4.28 -10.25 7.07
C ASP A 140 -3.72 -8.94 6.52
N LEU A 141 -3.45 -8.90 5.22
CA LEU A 141 -2.81 -7.79 4.52
C LEU A 141 -3.59 -7.37 3.29
N HIS A 142 -3.36 -6.14 2.86
CA HIS A 142 -3.58 -5.63 1.52
C HIS A 142 -2.30 -4.93 1.04
N TRP A 143 -2.17 -4.71 -0.25
CA TRP A 143 -0.89 -4.28 -0.80
C TRP A 143 -1.01 -2.98 -1.58
N PHE A 144 -0.03 -2.10 -1.33
CA PHE A 144 0.24 -0.91 -2.10
C PHE A 144 1.40 -1.21 -3.04
N VAL A 145 1.19 -1.06 -4.34
CA VAL A 145 2.21 -1.24 -5.36
C VAL A 145 2.36 0.05 -6.14
N ALA A 146 3.58 0.54 -6.28
CA ALA A 146 3.85 1.84 -6.90
C ALA A 146 5.10 1.82 -7.76
N ASP A 147 5.09 2.60 -8.83
CA ASP A 147 6.26 2.93 -9.64
C ASP A 147 6.30 4.45 -9.93
N LYS A 148 7.15 4.88 -10.87
CA LYS A 148 7.28 6.29 -11.22
C LYS A 148 6.01 6.90 -11.85
N ASP A 149 5.15 6.09 -12.44
CA ASP A 149 4.01 6.55 -13.23
C ASP A 149 2.69 6.47 -12.47
N GLN A 150 2.52 5.45 -11.61
CA GLN A 150 1.23 5.17 -10.96
C GLN A 150 1.37 4.33 -9.69
N SER A 151 0.26 4.23 -8.96
CA SER A 151 0.09 3.25 -7.89
C SER A 151 -1.22 2.47 -8.01
N ILE A 152 -1.24 1.28 -7.46
CA ILE A 152 -2.42 0.43 -7.34
C ILE A 152 -2.55 -0.13 -5.93
N VAL A 153 -3.78 -0.50 -5.58
CA VAL A 153 -4.08 -1.25 -4.37
C VAL A 153 -4.62 -2.63 -4.75
N ILE A 154 -4.09 -3.66 -4.09
CA ILE A 154 -4.53 -5.05 -4.26
C ILE A 154 -5.15 -5.51 -2.94
N GLU A 155 -6.41 -5.92 -2.98
CA GLU A 155 -7.17 -6.43 -1.84
C GLU A 155 -7.85 -7.75 -2.21
N GLN A 156 -7.69 -8.76 -1.37
CA GLN A 156 -8.49 -9.98 -1.47
C GLN A 156 -9.45 -10.05 -0.29
N THR A 157 -10.74 -9.93 -0.60
CA THR A 157 -11.86 -9.90 0.35
C THR A 157 -12.77 -11.11 0.14
N ALA A 158 -13.80 -11.25 0.98
CA ALA A 158 -14.83 -12.28 0.79
C ALA A 158 -15.58 -12.18 -0.56
N GLU A 159 -15.54 -11.00 -1.21
CA GLU A 159 -16.11 -10.78 -2.54
C GLU A 159 -15.13 -11.11 -3.68
N GLY A 160 -13.91 -11.56 -3.35
CA GLY A 160 -12.84 -11.89 -4.27
C GLY A 160 -11.70 -10.87 -4.32
N LEU A 161 -10.80 -11.06 -5.28
CA LEU A 161 -9.66 -10.18 -5.53
C LEU A 161 -10.12 -8.90 -6.22
N LYS A 162 -9.66 -7.78 -5.69
CA LYS A 162 -9.91 -6.45 -6.23
C LYS A 162 -8.58 -5.73 -6.47
N ILE A 163 -8.49 -5.06 -7.61
CA ILE A 163 -7.33 -4.26 -8.01
C ILE A 163 -7.86 -2.87 -8.32
N TYR A 164 -7.38 -1.88 -7.59
CA TYR A 164 -7.81 -0.50 -7.74
C TYR A 164 -6.66 0.34 -8.29
N ASP A 165 -6.95 1.19 -9.26
CA ASP A 165 -6.07 2.31 -9.60
C ASP A 165 -6.14 3.31 -8.45
N ASP A 166 -4.99 3.64 -7.87
CA ASP A 166 -4.93 4.55 -6.74
C ASP A 166 -4.64 5.98 -7.20
N GLY A 167 -5.71 6.72 -7.42
CA GLY A 167 -5.62 8.14 -7.78
C GLY A 167 -5.23 9.08 -6.65
N PHE A 168 -5.03 8.57 -5.43
CA PHE A 168 -4.61 9.34 -4.26
C PHE A 168 -3.14 9.10 -3.89
N ASP A 169 -2.54 8.05 -4.46
CA ASP A 169 -1.18 7.61 -4.11
C ASP A 169 -0.98 7.31 -2.62
N VAL A 170 -2.02 6.79 -1.95
CA VAL A 170 -2.06 6.56 -0.49
C VAL A 170 -2.81 5.28 -0.15
N LEU A 171 -2.23 4.47 0.72
CA LEU A 171 -2.93 3.36 1.36
C LEU A 171 -2.72 3.43 2.88
N THR A 172 -3.78 3.17 3.65
CA THR A 172 -3.68 3.06 5.12
C THR A 172 -4.02 1.64 5.58
N ASN A 173 -4.99 1.45 6.43
CA ASN A 173 -5.47 0.15 6.88
C ASN A 173 -6.95 0.01 6.53
N GLN A 174 -7.63 -1.02 7.10
CA GLN A 174 -9.07 -1.16 6.93
C GLN A 174 -9.85 0.13 7.29
N PRO A 175 -11.02 0.38 6.71
CA PRO A 175 -11.80 -0.44 5.77
C PRO A 175 -11.15 -0.60 4.40
N ASP A 176 -11.88 -1.21 3.44
CA ASP A 176 -11.39 -1.40 2.07
C ASP A 176 -11.11 -0.07 1.35
N PHE A 177 -10.31 -0.15 0.30
CA PHE A 177 -9.90 1.03 -0.47
C PHE A 177 -11.10 1.77 -1.09
N GLN A 178 -12.14 1.04 -1.50
CA GLN A 178 -13.34 1.65 -2.06
C GLN A 178 -14.07 2.52 -1.02
N PHE A 179 -14.07 2.10 0.24
CA PHE A 179 -14.60 2.95 1.33
C PHE A 179 -13.79 4.24 1.47
N HIS A 180 -12.47 4.17 1.44
CA HIS A 180 -11.61 5.35 1.52
C HIS A 180 -11.89 6.32 0.36
N CYS A 181 -12.00 5.82 -0.87
CA CYS A 181 -12.36 6.62 -2.04
C CYS A 181 -13.73 7.29 -1.87
N ASN A 182 -14.72 6.57 -1.35
CA ASN A 182 -16.05 7.13 -1.11
C ASN A 182 -16.03 8.18 0.01
N ASN A 183 -15.25 7.92 1.07
CA ASN A 183 -15.13 8.86 2.19
C ASN A 183 -14.47 10.18 1.77
N MET A 184 -13.51 10.17 0.83
CA MET A 184 -12.89 11.40 0.31
C MET A 184 -13.90 12.40 -0.24
N ARG A 185 -15.06 11.94 -0.73
CA ARG A 185 -16.14 12.81 -1.22
C ARG A 185 -16.71 13.74 -0.15
N ASN A 186 -16.57 13.42 1.13
CA ASN A 186 -16.98 14.27 2.23
C ASN A 186 -16.02 15.46 2.43
N TYR A 187 -14.84 15.42 1.82
CA TYR A 187 -13.74 16.37 2.01
C TYR A 187 -13.37 17.16 0.76
N ILE A 188 -14.16 17.08 -0.31
CA ILE A 188 -13.92 17.79 -1.58
C ILE A 188 -13.86 19.32 -1.44
N HIS A 189 -14.31 19.87 -0.31
CA HIS A 189 -14.25 21.29 0.00
C HIS A 189 -12.92 21.72 0.63
N LEU A 190 -12.04 20.77 0.97
CA LEU A 190 -10.71 21.01 1.54
C LEU A 190 -9.69 21.07 0.39
N ASP A 191 -9.69 22.17 -0.35
CA ASP A 191 -8.84 22.39 -1.53
C ASP A 191 -7.53 23.14 -1.20
N GLY A 192 -7.38 23.57 0.06
CA GLY A 192 -6.23 24.37 0.49
C GLY A 192 -6.32 25.86 0.13
N ASP A 193 -7.38 26.31 -0.54
CA ASP A 193 -7.59 27.71 -0.86
C ASP A 193 -7.91 28.55 0.36
N TRP A 194 -7.39 29.75 0.38
CA TRP A 194 -7.67 30.71 1.44
C TRP A 194 -8.81 31.65 1.03
N THR A 195 -9.91 31.61 1.80
CA THR A 195 -11.02 32.55 1.64
C THR A 195 -10.91 33.61 2.72
N PRO A 196 -10.40 34.81 2.40
CA PRO A 196 -10.14 35.85 3.40
C PRO A 196 -11.42 36.44 4.00
N GLU A 197 -12.50 36.45 3.24
CA GLU A 197 -13.79 37.04 3.66
C GLU A 197 -14.97 36.37 2.97
N ARG A 198 -16.11 36.37 3.62
CA ARG A 198 -17.38 35.87 3.08
C ARG A 198 -18.56 36.63 3.66
N THR A 199 -19.50 37.03 2.81
CA THR A 199 -20.78 37.59 3.27
C THR A 199 -21.85 36.51 3.26
N MET A 200 -22.53 36.36 4.38
CA MET A 200 -23.67 35.46 4.57
C MET A 200 -24.87 36.29 5.02
N ARG A 201 -25.86 36.44 4.16
CA ARG A 201 -26.98 37.38 4.33
C ARG A 201 -26.45 38.80 4.64
N ASN A 202 -26.64 39.28 5.89
CA ASN A 202 -26.25 40.63 6.32
C ASN A 202 -24.95 40.58 7.21
N ALA A 203 -24.37 39.40 7.41
CA ALA A 203 -23.14 39.25 8.20
C ALA A 203 -21.93 39.21 7.26
N HIS A 204 -21.01 40.14 7.45
CA HIS A 204 -19.71 40.13 6.80
C HIS A 204 -18.70 39.45 7.77
N LEU A 205 -18.10 38.36 7.32
CA LEU A 205 -17.16 37.55 8.08
C LEU A 205 -15.78 37.67 7.45
N THR A 206 -14.78 37.87 8.29
CA THR A 206 -13.36 37.88 7.91
C THR A 206 -12.65 36.70 8.56
N ALA A 207 -11.65 36.15 7.90
CA ALA A 207 -10.83 35.08 8.47
C ALA A 207 -10.09 35.59 9.72
N LEU A 208 -10.01 34.73 10.76
CA LEU A 208 -9.28 35.02 12.00
C LEU A 208 -7.75 34.94 11.86
N GLY A 209 -7.25 34.39 10.75
CA GLY A 209 -5.83 34.21 10.48
C GLY A 209 -5.54 34.18 8.98
N VAL A 210 -4.26 34.16 8.63
CA VAL A 210 -3.76 34.08 7.25
C VAL A 210 -3.35 32.65 6.93
N GLY A 211 -3.76 32.16 5.76
CA GLY A 211 -3.36 30.84 5.25
C GLY A 211 -4.53 29.99 4.78
N PRO A 212 -4.24 28.88 4.09
CA PRO A 212 -5.26 27.97 3.57
C PRO A 212 -6.13 27.41 4.70
N SER A 213 -7.45 27.36 4.46
CA SER A 213 -8.41 26.81 5.40
C SER A 213 -8.53 25.31 5.20
N VAL A 214 -7.94 24.55 6.09
CA VAL A 214 -8.13 23.10 6.20
C VAL A 214 -9.03 22.74 7.39
N MET A 215 -9.94 23.65 7.75
CA MET A 215 -10.90 23.41 8.82
C MET A 215 -11.83 22.24 8.45
N GLY A 216 -11.88 21.23 9.31
CA GLY A 216 -12.57 19.97 9.04
C GLY A 216 -11.63 18.84 8.62
N LEU A 217 -10.33 19.10 8.41
CA LEU A 217 -9.34 18.05 8.22
C LEU A 217 -9.29 17.16 9.48
N PRO A 218 -9.55 15.83 9.35
CA PRO A 218 -9.63 14.96 10.51
C PRO A 218 -8.25 14.77 11.17
N GLY A 219 -8.16 14.93 12.49
CA GLY A 219 -6.91 14.94 13.24
C GLY A 219 -6.57 13.66 14.00
N ASP A 220 -7.52 12.73 14.15
CA ASP A 220 -7.33 11.50 14.91
C ASP A 220 -6.42 10.48 14.16
N PRO A 221 -5.86 9.46 14.86
CA PRO A 221 -4.93 8.50 14.29
C PRO A 221 -5.59 7.33 13.53
N SER A 222 -6.92 7.29 13.38
CA SER A 222 -7.60 6.20 12.66
C SER A 222 -7.13 6.08 11.22
N ALA A 223 -7.28 4.89 10.62
CA ALA A 223 -6.93 4.64 9.23
C ALA A 223 -7.68 5.59 8.28
N ILE A 224 -8.97 5.81 8.55
CA ILE A 224 -9.85 6.68 7.76
C ILE A 224 -9.34 8.12 7.77
N SER A 225 -9.04 8.65 8.94
CA SER A 225 -8.55 10.04 9.11
C SER A 225 -7.14 10.23 8.56
N ARG A 226 -6.26 9.24 8.70
CA ARG A 226 -4.91 9.27 8.12
C ARG A 226 -4.95 9.26 6.59
N PHE A 227 -5.83 8.45 5.99
CA PHE A 227 -6.00 8.43 4.54
C PHE A 227 -6.36 9.82 4.02
N VAL A 228 -7.40 10.45 4.59
CA VAL A 228 -7.84 11.80 4.20
C VAL A 228 -6.71 12.82 4.33
N ARG A 229 -6.00 12.83 5.48
CA ARG A 229 -4.90 13.79 5.68
C ARG A 229 -3.79 13.63 4.66
N VAL A 230 -3.33 12.40 4.45
CA VAL A 230 -2.21 12.14 3.54
C VAL A 230 -2.60 12.42 2.11
N ALA A 231 -3.79 12.01 1.67
CA ALA A 231 -4.30 12.30 0.33
C ALA A 231 -4.37 13.80 0.05
N LEU A 232 -4.90 14.60 0.99
CA LEU A 232 -4.99 16.06 0.83
C LEU A 232 -3.63 16.78 0.93
N LEU A 233 -2.69 16.24 1.68
CA LEU A 233 -1.34 16.82 1.77
C LEU A 233 -0.44 16.43 0.59
N ASN A 234 -0.83 15.40 -0.16
CA ASN A 234 -0.13 14.89 -1.34
C ASN A 234 -0.68 15.46 -2.66
N ALA A 235 -1.80 16.18 -2.61
CA ALA A 235 -2.51 16.74 -3.75
C ALA A 235 -1.81 17.95 -4.40
#